data_c742a3cb9f7c2a9832312fc13a26e578
#
_entry.id   c742a3cb9f7c2a9832312fc13a26e578
#
_cell.length_a   1.000
_cell.length_b   1.000
_cell.length_c   1.000
_cell.angle_alpha   90.00
_cell.angle_beta   90.00
_cell.angle_gamma   90.00
#
_symmetry.space_group_name_H-M   'P 1'
#
loop_
_entity.id
_entity.type
_entity.pdbx_description
1 polymer ?
#
loop_
_entity_poly.entity_id
_entity_poly.type
_entity_poly.pdbx_seq_one_letter_code
_entity_poly.pdbx_strand_id
1 'polypeptide(L)'
;FLQPYTDVNWLDPGCAAEVMCQPDNSFTTEYTNNNSDFQALRNAAAARHLDVNIVPATERQKKRLIADMDSTIITSESLDDLAEMAGIGDKVAAITQRSMSGEIDFESALLERVAMLRGQSNRLVSNLIAATELTPGAIVLVQTMRANGAKCYLISGGFDFMTRPVAALCGFHDHHANHMHVNDGKIL
;
A
#
# COMPACT_ATOMS: atom_id res chain seq x y z
N PHE A 1 -2.87 26.32 20.34
CA PHE A 1 -3.24 27.17 19.21
C PHE A 1 -2.01 27.45 18.39
N LEU A 2 -2.03 27.09 17.10
CA LEU A 2 -0.94 27.36 16.17
C LEU A 2 -0.85 28.90 15.98
N GLN A 3 0.34 29.47 16.16
CA GLN A 3 0.57 30.88 15.83
C GLN A 3 0.31 31.11 14.33
N PRO A 4 -0.18 32.26 13.89
CA PRO A 4 -0.44 32.52 12.49
C PRO A 4 0.85 32.36 11.67
N TYR A 5 0.85 31.48 10.68
CA TYR A 5 1.98 31.18 9.83
C TYR A 5 2.04 32.20 8.70
N THR A 6 3.26 32.63 8.44
CA THR A 6 3.52 33.56 7.34
C THR A 6 3.96 32.86 6.06
N ASP A 7 4.47 31.63 6.13
CA ASP A 7 5.03 30.96 4.96
C ASP A 7 4.45 29.54 4.76
N VAL A 8 3.72 29.37 3.67
CA VAL A 8 3.28 28.07 3.12
C VAL A 8 4.29 27.66 2.06
N ASN A 9 4.96 26.52 2.28
CA ASN A 9 5.83 25.93 1.27
C ASN A 9 5.00 24.98 0.40
N TRP A 10 4.76 25.34 -0.85
CA TRP A 10 4.07 24.49 -1.81
C TRP A 10 5.01 23.42 -2.34
N LEU A 11 4.73 22.17 -2.03
CA LEU A 11 5.42 21.00 -2.58
C LEU A 11 4.91 20.70 -3.99
N ASP A 12 3.59 20.88 -4.20
CA ASP A 12 2.91 20.82 -5.49
C ASP A 12 1.76 21.83 -5.47
N PRO A 13 1.82 22.91 -6.28
CA PRO A 13 0.84 23.98 -6.23
C PRO A 13 -0.60 23.50 -6.43
N GLY A 14 -1.45 23.77 -5.43
CA GLY A 14 -2.85 23.35 -5.42
C GLY A 14 -3.12 21.92 -4.99
N CYS A 15 -2.07 21.08 -4.81
CA CYS A 15 -2.20 19.67 -4.43
C CYS A 15 -1.57 19.37 -3.07
N ALA A 16 -0.35 19.86 -2.82
CA ALA A 16 0.37 19.53 -1.58
C ALA A 16 1.16 20.73 -1.07
N ALA A 17 1.07 20.97 0.22
CA ALA A 17 1.82 22.03 0.89
C ALA A 17 2.28 21.59 2.28
N GLU A 18 3.30 22.24 2.78
CA GLU A 18 3.74 22.08 4.15
C GLU A 18 3.84 23.44 4.85
N VAL A 19 3.59 23.43 6.16
CA VAL A 19 3.70 24.59 7.03
C VAL A 19 4.58 24.21 8.20
N MET A 20 5.61 25.00 8.46
CA MET A 20 6.46 24.79 9.62
C MET A 20 5.77 25.31 10.88
N CYS A 21 5.55 24.41 11.82
CA CYS A 21 4.96 24.71 13.10
C CYS A 21 6.04 24.71 14.18
N GLN A 22 6.10 25.76 15.00
CA GLN A 22 6.82 25.67 16.26
C GLN A 22 5.83 25.14 17.31
N PRO A 23 6.08 23.95 17.88
CA PRO A 23 5.26 23.48 18.97
C PRO A 23 5.43 24.42 20.16
N ASP A 24 4.32 24.76 20.81
CA ASP A 24 4.40 25.27 22.18
C ASP A 24 4.91 24.15 23.11
N ASN A 25 5.29 24.48 24.33
CA ASN A 25 5.85 23.51 25.29
C ASN A 25 4.89 22.34 25.64
N SER A 26 3.67 22.33 25.13
CA SER A 26 2.70 21.26 25.26
C SER A 26 2.76 20.21 24.13
N PHE A 27 3.51 20.51 23.06
CA PHE A 27 3.70 19.61 21.92
C PHE A 27 4.89 18.68 22.17
N THR A 28 4.67 17.54 22.79
CA THR A 28 5.67 16.47 22.81
C THR A 28 5.53 15.59 21.58
N THR A 29 6.58 14.87 21.21
CA THR A 29 6.63 13.91 20.07
C THR A 29 5.64 12.74 20.20
N GLU A 30 4.93 12.62 21.30
CA GLU A 30 3.81 11.70 21.52
C GLU A 30 2.46 12.21 20.97
N TYR A 31 2.47 13.34 20.24
CA TYR A 31 1.31 13.86 19.52
C TYR A 31 0.94 12.98 18.30
N THR A 32 0.86 11.73 18.61
CA THR A 32 0.28 10.71 17.76
C THR A 32 -1.25 10.77 17.88
N ASN A 33 -1.92 10.06 17.04
CA ASN A 33 -3.33 9.94 16.72
C ASN A 33 -4.40 10.11 17.83
N ASN A 34 -4.03 10.33 19.08
CA ASN A 34 -4.94 10.44 20.24
C ASN A 34 -5.22 11.87 20.73
N ASN A 35 -4.62 12.90 20.09
CA ASN A 35 -4.91 14.28 20.46
C ASN A 35 -6.24 14.72 19.87
N SER A 36 -7.18 15.13 20.72
CA SER A 36 -8.53 15.57 20.32
C SER A 36 -8.51 16.73 19.32
N ASP A 37 -7.58 17.66 19.49
CA ASP A 37 -7.48 18.86 18.64
C ASP A 37 -6.93 18.50 17.25
N PHE A 38 -5.99 17.57 17.18
CA PHE A 38 -5.48 17.08 15.89
C PHE A 38 -6.55 16.24 15.18
N GLN A 39 -7.32 15.43 15.88
CA GLN A 39 -8.46 14.72 15.29
C GLN A 39 -9.53 15.69 14.78
N ALA A 40 -9.83 16.74 15.52
CA ALA A 40 -10.77 17.78 15.08
C ALA A 40 -10.26 18.47 13.80
N LEU A 41 -8.95 18.77 13.73
CA LEU A 41 -8.31 19.33 12.52
C LEU A 41 -8.41 18.37 11.34
N ARG A 42 -8.08 17.09 11.52
CA ARG A 42 -8.19 16.07 10.47
C ARG A 42 -9.63 15.94 9.95
N ASN A 43 -10.61 15.91 10.85
CA ASN A 43 -12.02 15.83 10.47
C ASN A 43 -12.46 17.06 9.67
N ALA A 44 -12.05 18.26 10.10
CA ALA A 44 -12.35 19.49 9.37
C ALA A 44 -11.68 19.56 7.99
N ALA A 45 -10.48 19.01 7.86
CA ALA A 45 -9.76 18.90 6.60
C ALA A 45 -10.40 17.83 5.68
N ALA A 46 -10.74 16.66 6.21
CA ALA A 46 -11.40 15.59 5.47
C ALA A 46 -12.74 16.04 4.85
N ALA A 47 -13.50 16.88 5.56
CA ALA A 47 -14.72 17.49 5.04
C ALA A 47 -14.48 18.42 3.80
N ARG A 48 -13.21 18.74 3.51
CA ARG A 48 -12.76 19.50 2.35
C ARG A 48 -11.89 18.68 1.40
N HIS A 49 -11.90 17.35 1.55
CA HIS A 49 -11.06 16.42 0.79
C HIS A 49 -9.56 16.70 0.92
N LEU A 50 -9.12 17.11 2.11
CA LEU A 50 -7.71 17.35 2.42
C LEU A 50 -7.21 16.34 3.45
N ASP A 51 -6.05 15.76 3.20
CA ASP A 51 -5.31 14.98 4.18
C ASP A 51 -4.36 15.89 4.96
N VAL A 52 -4.31 15.71 6.28
CA VAL A 52 -3.41 16.46 7.17
C VAL A 52 -2.59 15.50 8.01
N ASN A 53 -1.26 15.67 7.98
CA ASN A 53 -0.33 14.90 8.76
C ASN A 53 0.68 15.82 9.46
N ILE A 54 1.05 15.48 10.70
CA ILE A 54 2.13 16.15 11.44
C ILE A 54 3.34 15.23 11.39
N VAL A 55 4.46 15.73 10.94
CA VAL A 55 5.71 14.99 10.82
C VAL A 55 6.86 15.80 11.41
N PRO A 56 7.90 15.17 11.97
CA PRO A 56 9.10 15.87 12.42
C PRO A 56 9.72 16.72 11.30
N ALA A 57 10.16 17.93 11.62
CA ALA A 57 10.81 18.81 10.65
C ALA A 57 12.19 18.31 10.23
N THR A 58 12.86 17.56 11.12
CA THR A 58 14.16 16.95 10.89
C THR A 58 14.03 15.55 10.31
N GLU A 59 15.08 15.07 9.63
CA GLU A 59 15.16 13.71 9.07
C GLU A 59 13.98 13.36 8.12
N ARG A 60 13.48 14.37 7.40
CA ARG A 60 12.37 14.21 6.45
C ARG A 60 12.73 13.30 5.28
N GLN A 61 13.94 13.40 4.78
CA GLN A 61 14.42 12.57 3.69
C GLN A 61 14.71 11.15 4.19
N LYS A 62 13.78 10.25 3.99
CA LYS A 62 13.90 8.86 4.42
C LYS A 62 14.90 8.09 3.54
N LYS A 63 15.62 7.16 4.15
CA LYS A 63 16.64 6.34 3.49
C LYS A 63 16.14 4.96 3.08
N ARG A 64 14.91 4.62 3.46
CA ARG A 64 14.25 3.35 3.12
C ARG A 64 12.80 3.62 2.78
N LEU A 65 12.32 2.95 1.73
CA LEU A 65 10.92 2.79 1.39
C LEU A 65 10.61 1.29 1.49
N ILE A 66 9.64 0.93 2.30
CA ILE A 66 9.04 -0.40 2.33
C ILE A 66 7.58 -0.18 1.96
N ALA A 67 7.18 -0.75 0.84
CA ALA A 67 5.83 -0.60 0.31
C ALA A 67 5.13 -1.96 0.22
N ASP A 68 3.87 -1.98 0.57
CA ASP A 68 2.97 -3.07 0.24
C ASP A 68 2.58 -3.01 -1.24
N MET A 69 2.07 -4.11 -1.80
CA MET A 69 1.71 -4.20 -3.20
C MET A 69 0.22 -3.96 -3.44
N ASP A 70 -0.61 -4.85 -2.90
CA ASP A 70 -2.05 -4.86 -3.19
C ASP A 70 -2.73 -3.62 -2.60
N SER A 71 -3.64 -2.99 -3.37
CA SER A 71 -4.30 -1.71 -3.01
C SER A 71 -3.34 -0.58 -2.56
N THR A 72 -2.05 -0.71 -2.87
CA THR A 72 -0.99 0.26 -2.50
C THR A 72 -0.17 0.65 -3.72
N ILE A 73 0.69 -0.22 -4.24
CA ILE A 73 1.48 0.00 -5.47
C ILE A 73 0.68 -0.36 -6.72
N ILE A 74 -0.23 -1.31 -6.61
CA ILE A 74 -1.25 -1.61 -7.61
C ILE A 74 -2.62 -1.21 -7.10
N THR A 75 -3.57 -0.99 -8.00
CA THR A 75 -4.90 -0.47 -7.67
C THR A 75 -5.89 -1.52 -7.16
N SER A 76 -5.55 -2.81 -7.27
CA SER A 76 -6.43 -3.94 -6.96
C SER A 76 -5.82 -4.94 -5.98
N GLU A 77 -6.61 -5.95 -5.63
CA GLU A 77 -6.23 -7.10 -4.81
C GLU A 77 -5.92 -8.29 -5.72
N SER A 78 -4.66 -8.62 -5.87
CA SER A 78 -4.19 -9.60 -6.87
C SER A 78 -4.79 -11.00 -6.71
N LEU A 79 -5.02 -11.46 -5.48
CA LEU A 79 -5.61 -12.78 -5.23
C LEU A 79 -7.12 -12.80 -5.55
N ASP A 80 -7.82 -11.70 -5.28
CA ASP A 80 -9.25 -11.57 -5.57
C ASP A 80 -9.47 -11.48 -7.09
N ASP A 81 -8.66 -10.68 -7.80
CA ASP A 81 -8.69 -10.61 -9.27
C ASP A 81 -8.40 -11.98 -9.91
N LEU A 82 -7.42 -12.73 -9.38
CA LEU A 82 -7.12 -14.08 -9.85
C LEU A 82 -8.31 -15.03 -9.66
N ALA A 83 -9.00 -14.90 -8.52
CA ALA A 83 -10.19 -15.68 -8.21
C ALA A 83 -11.37 -15.35 -9.15
N GLU A 84 -11.57 -14.07 -9.45
CA GLU A 84 -12.55 -13.62 -10.43
C GLU A 84 -12.25 -14.19 -11.81
N MET A 85 -11.02 -14.11 -12.28
CA MET A 85 -10.60 -14.69 -13.56
C MET A 85 -10.77 -16.22 -13.61
N ALA A 86 -10.69 -16.89 -12.45
CA ALA A 86 -10.93 -18.33 -12.30
C ALA A 86 -12.41 -18.70 -12.18
N GLY A 87 -13.32 -17.72 -12.10
CA GLY A 87 -14.77 -17.93 -11.93
C GLY A 87 -15.17 -18.40 -10.52
N ILE A 88 -14.34 -18.09 -9.51
CA ILE A 88 -14.57 -18.47 -8.11
C ILE A 88 -14.56 -17.24 -7.15
N GLY A 89 -14.69 -16.03 -7.68
CA GLY A 89 -14.61 -14.78 -6.93
C GLY A 89 -15.53 -14.75 -5.72
N ASP A 90 -16.82 -15.05 -5.87
CA ASP A 90 -17.80 -15.06 -4.77
C ASP A 90 -17.35 -15.97 -3.59
N LYS A 91 -16.75 -17.11 -3.90
CA LYS A 91 -16.30 -18.05 -2.87
C LYS A 91 -15.09 -17.50 -2.11
N VAL A 92 -14.16 -16.89 -2.83
CA VAL A 92 -12.96 -16.28 -2.23
C VAL A 92 -13.35 -15.05 -1.41
N ALA A 93 -14.26 -14.22 -1.90
CA ALA A 93 -14.79 -13.07 -1.17
C ALA A 93 -15.43 -13.46 0.17
N ALA A 94 -16.16 -14.59 0.22
CA ALA A 94 -16.74 -15.10 1.47
C ALA A 94 -15.66 -15.47 2.51
N ILE A 95 -14.52 -16.04 2.08
CA ILE A 95 -13.39 -16.37 2.96
C ILE A 95 -12.74 -15.08 3.46
N THR A 96 -12.52 -14.11 2.58
CA THR A 96 -11.99 -12.78 2.93
C THR A 96 -12.84 -12.11 4.00
N GLN A 97 -14.16 -12.15 3.86
CA GLN A 97 -15.09 -11.58 4.84
C GLN A 97 -14.99 -12.27 6.21
N ARG A 98 -14.85 -13.59 6.27
CA ARG A 98 -14.63 -14.34 7.51
C ARG A 98 -13.32 -13.95 8.19
N SER A 99 -12.26 -13.72 7.42
CA SER A 99 -10.99 -13.23 7.96
C SER A 99 -11.11 -11.81 8.52
N MET A 100 -11.77 -10.91 7.79
CA MET A 100 -11.97 -9.53 8.24
C MET A 100 -12.87 -9.42 9.48
N SER A 101 -13.80 -10.34 9.68
CA SER A 101 -14.62 -10.43 10.88
C SER A 101 -13.90 -11.07 12.08
N GLY A 102 -12.66 -11.57 11.87
CA GLY A 102 -11.88 -12.24 12.91
C GLY A 102 -12.31 -13.69 13.18
N GLU A 103 -13.15 -14.28 12.35
CA GLU A 103 -13.59 -15.69 12.48
C GLU A 103 -12.43 -16.65 12.17
N ILE A 104 -11.59 -16.31 11.20
CA ILE A 104 -10.38 -17.04 10.83
C ILE A 104 -9.19 -16.09 10.76
N ASP A 105 -8.00 -16.60 11.10
CA ASP A 105 -6.76 -15.83 11.00
C ASP A 105 -6.29 -15.66 9.54
N PHE A 106 -5.34 -14.74 9.34
CA PHE A 106 -4.84 -14.39 8.01
C PHE A 106 -4.22 -15.60 7.27
N GLU A 107 -3.42 -16.42 7.96
CA GLU A 107 -2.74 -17.56 7.36
C GLU A 107 -3.74 -18.62 6.90
N SER A 108 -4.68 -18.97 7.77
CA SER A 108 -5.77 -19.89 7.45
C SER A 108 -6.61 -19.41 6.27
N ALA A 109 -6.97 -18.13 6.25
CA ALA A 109 -7.71 -17.53 5.14
C ALA A 109 -6.92 -17.56 3.83
N LEU A 110 -5.63 -17.27 3.88
CA LEU A 110 -4.76 -17.32 2.69
C LEU A 110 -4.69 -18.72 2.13
N LEU A 111 -4.44 -19.72 2.98
CA LEU A 111 -4.36 -21.14 2.58
C LEU A 111 -5.70 -21.63 1.99
N GLU A 112 -6.84 -21.26 2.61
CA GLU A 112 -8.17 -21.65 2.13
C GLU A 112 -8.45 -21.03 0.74
N ARG A 113 -8.14 -19.75 0.52
CA ARG A 113 -8.31 -19.07 -0.76
C ARG A 113 -7.42 -19.67 -1.87
N VAL A 114 -6.14 -19.94 -1.55
CA VAL A 114 -5.20 -20.56 -2.50
C VAL A 114 -5.60 -21.98 -2.86
N ALA A 115 -6.07 -22.77 -1.89
CA ALA A 115 -6.54 -24.13 -2.14
C ALA A 115 -7.70 -24.17 -3.17
N MET A 116 -8.50 -23.12 -3.25
CA MET A 116 -9.57 -23.00 -4.26
C MET A 116 -9.06 -22.76 -5.68
N LEU A 117 -7.83 -22.25 -5.84
CA LEU A 117 -7.17 -22.06 -7.13
C LEU A 117 -6.45 -23.32 -7.63
N ARG A 118 -6.38 -24.36 -6.80
CA ARG A 118 -5.70 -25.61 -7.16
C ARG A 118 -6.25 -26.20 -8.46
N GLY A 119 -5.35 -26.57 -9.36
CA GLY A 119 -5.68 -27.16 -10.66
C GLY A 119 -6.05 -26.15 -11.75
N GLN A 120 -6.17 -24.87 -11.40
CA GLN A 120 -6.36 -23.79 -12.37
C GLN A 120 -5.13 -23.63 -13.26
N SER A 121 -5.35 -23.15 -14.48
CA SER A 121 -4.26 -22.89 -15.43
C SER A 121 -3.40 -21.71 -14.98
N ASN A 122 -2.08 -21.86 -15.04
CA ASN A 122 -1.16 -20.76 -14.77
C ASN A 122 -1.25 -19.63 -15.81
N ARG A 123 -1.99 -19.80 -16.93
CA ARG A 123 -2.29 -18.71 -17.87
C ARG A 123 -3.07 -17.58 -17.20
N LEU A 124 -3.85 -17.88 -16.14
CA LEU A 124 -4.54 -16.85 -15.36
C LEU A 124 -3.56 -15.87 -14.73
N VAL A 125 -2.40 -16.38 -14.26
CA VAL A 125 -1.32 -15.54 -13.72
C VAL A 125 -0.80 -14.56 -14.77
N SER A 126 -0.57 -15.01 -16.00
CA SER A 126 -0.11 -14.14 -17.08
C SER A 126 -1.16 -13.09 -17.46
N ASN A 127 -2.44 -13.46 -17.44
CA ASN A 127 -3.54 -12.55 -17.72
C ASN A 127 -3.67 -11.51 -16.61
N LEU A 128 -3.54 -11.92 -15.34
CA LEU A 128 -3.57 -11.02 -14.21
C LEU A 128 -2.43 -9.98 -14.28
N ILE A 129 -1.20 -10.43 -14.53
CA ILE A 129 -0.06 -9.52 -14.69
C ILE A 129 -0.32 -8.50 -15.80
N ALA A 130 -0.89 -8.93 -16.93
CA ALA A 130 -1.18 -8.06 -18.07
C ALA A 130 -2.33 -7.05 -17.78
N ALA A 131 -3.25 -7.40 -16.90
CA ALA A 131 -4.40 -6.57 -16.53
C ALA A 131 -4.13 -5.65 -15.32
N THR A 132 -3.02 -5.86 -14.61
CA THR A 132 -2.69 -5.10 -13.39
C THR A 132 -2.35 -3.65 -13.72
N GLU A 133 -2.98 -2.74 -13.00
CA GLU A 133 -2.75 -1.31 -13.10
C GLU A 133 -1.97 -0.80 -11.87
N LEU A 134 -0.96 0.03 -12.14
CA LEU A 134 -0.24 0.70 -11.06
C LEU A 134 -1.03 1.87 -10.50
N THR A 135 -0.97 2.05 -9.19
CA THR A 135 -1.47 3.26 -8.53
C THR A 135 -0.78 4.49 -9.12
N PRO A 136 -1.55 5.55 -9.48
CA PRO A 136 -0.98 6.79 -9.98
C PRO A 136 0.09 7.34 -9.03
N GLY A 137 1.28 7.61 -9.56
CA GLY A 137 2.42 8.08 -8.77
C GLY A 137 3.36 7.00 -8.22
N ALA A 138 3.01 5.71 -8.28
CA ALA A 138 3.84 4.63 -7.73
C ALA A 138 5.27 4.62 -8.31
N ILE A 139 5.40 4.69 -9.64
CA ILE A 139 6.71 4.75 -10.31
C ILE A 139 7.47 6.01 -9.88
N VAL A 140 6.80 7.16 -9.88
CA VAL A 140 7.41 8.45 -9.52
C VAL A 140 7.94 8.41 -8.09
N LEU A 141 7.15 7.89 -7.14
CA LEU A 141 7.55 7.74 -5.74
C LEU A 141 8.83 6.90 -5.63
N VAL A 142 8.82 5.69 -6.18
CA VAL A 142 9.96 4.76 -6.06
C VAL A 142 11.22 5.34 -6.72
N GLN A 143 11.09 5.88 -7.93
CA GLN A 143 12.24 6.45 -8.65
C GLN A 143 12.78 7.70 -7.99
N THR A 144 11.92 8.57 -7.46
CA THR A 144 12.36 9.76 -6.70
C THR A 144 13.10 9.36 -5.43
N MET A 145 12.57 8.41 -4.67
CA MET A 145 13.23 7.90 -3.46
C MET A 145 14.61 7.31 -3.79
N ARG A 146 14.71 6.52 -4.88
CA ARG A 146 15.98 5.96 -5.34
C ARG A 146 16.98 7.02 -5.79
N ALA A 147 16.54 8.00 -6.57
CA ALA A 147 17.38 9.11 -7.02
C ALA A 147 17.97 9.90 -5.84
N ASN A 148 17.27 9.92 -4.71
CA ASN A 148 17.71 10.53 -3.47
C ASN A 148 18.46 9.54 -2.52
N GLY A 149 18.91 8.41 -3.03
CA GLY A 149 19.75 7.45 -2.33
C GLY A 149 19.02 6.53 -1.35
N ALA A 150 17.70 6.48 -1.40
CA ALA A 150 16.93 5.54 -0.59
C ALA A 150 16.96 4.11 -1.17
N LYS A 151 16.89 3.12 -0.30
CA LYS A 151 16.63 1.73 -0.66
C LYS A 151 15.13 1.46 -0.63
N CYS A 152 14.60 0.90 -1.74
CA CYS A 152 13.17 0.67 -1.92
C CYS A 152 12.89 -0.83 -2.05
N TYR A 153 11.96 -1.33 -1.23
CA TYR A 153 11.58 -2.75 -1.16
C TYR A 153 10.07 -2.87 -1.32
N LEU A 154 9.64 -3.85 -2.12
CA LEU A 154 8.24 -4.23 -2.24
C LEU A 154 8.01 -5.49 -1.40
N ILE A 155 7.11 -5.42 -0.42
CA ILE A 155 6.81 -6.53 0.48
C ILE A 155 5.30 -6.76 0.46
N SER A 156 4.87 -7.98 0.15
CA SER A 156 3.44 -8.30 0.04
C SER A 156 3.11 -9.61 0.74
N GLY A 157 1.93 -9.67 1.32
CA GLY A 157 1.28 -10.92 1.73
C GLY A 157 0.78 -11.78 0.58
N GLY A 158 0.79 -11.23 -0.66
CA GLY A 158 0.47 -11.93 -1.90
C GLY A 158 1.60 -12.83 -2.40
N PHE A 159 1.82 -12.88 -3.73
CA PHE A 159 2.69 -13.85 -4.36
C PHE A 159 3.80 -13.23 -5.22
N ASP A 160 4.94 -13.93 -5.28
CA ASP A 160 6.14 -13.47 -5.96
C ASP A 160 5.98 -13.34 -7.49
N PHE A 161 5.08 -14.08 -8.10
CA PHE A 161 4.75 -13.95 -9.51
C PHE A 161 4.18 -12.56 -9.85
N MET A 162 3.54 -11.89 -8.87
CA MET A 162 3.05 -10.51 -9.00
C MET A 162 4.08 -9.48 -8.56
N THR A 163 4.71 -9.69 -7.38
CA THR A 163 5.67 -8.69 -6.88
C THR A 163 6.89 -8.56 -7.77
N ARG A 164 7.31 -9.61 -8.45
CA ARG A 164 8.47 -9.58 -9.36
C ARG A 164 8.29 -8.60 -10.53
N PRO A 165 7.25 -8.71 -11.39
CA PRO A 165 7.04 -7.76 -12.48
C PRO A 165 6.72 -6.35 -11.98
N VAL A 166 5.95 -6.19 -10.91
CA VAL A 166 5.61 -4.89 -10.32
C VAL A 166 6.88 -4.20 -9.80
N ALA A 167 7.73 -4.93 -9.06
CA ALA A 167 8.98 -4.39 -8.55
C ALA A 167 9.92 -3.96 -9.68
N ALA A 168 10.03 -4.75 -10.74
CA ALA A 168 10.84 -4.41 -11.91
C ALA A 168 10.31 -3.15 -12.62
N LEU A 169 8.99 -3.04 -12.81
CA LEU A 169 8.35 -1.93 -13.50
C LEU A 169 8.50 -0.62 -12.73
N CYS A 170 8.30 -0.63 -11.41
CA CYS A 170 8.46 0.55 -10.56
C CYS A 170 9.93 0.88 -10.27
N GLY A 171 10.82 -0.11 -10.38
CA GLY A 171 12.24 0.02 -10.09
C GLY A 171 12.61 -0.20 -8.64
N PHE A 172 11.90 -1.03 -7.88
CA PHE A 172 12.32 -1.44 -6.54
C PHE A 172 13.68 -2.13 -6.57
N HIS A 173 14.42 -2.12 -5.47
CA HIS A 173 15.72 -2.79 -5.34
C HIS A 173 15.54 -4.30 -5.13
N ASP A 174 14.48 -4.68 -4.44
CA ASP A 174 14.16 -6.06 -4.13
C ASP A 174 12.67 -6.21 -3.80
N HIS A 175 12.18 -7.44 -3.81
CA HIS A 175 10.80 -7.76 -3.46
C HIS A 175 10.72 -9.05 -2.64
N HIS A 176 9.72 -9.13 -1.75
CA HIS A 176 9.45 -10.32 -0.94
C HIS A 176 7.96 -10.60 -0.92
N ALA A 177 7.59 -11.85 -1.12
CA ALA A 177 6.22 -12.34 -1.09
C ALA A 177 6.20 -13.86 -0.88
N ASN A 178 5.02 -14.43 -0.72
CA ASN A 178 4.86 -15.88 -0.72
C ASN A 178 5.15 -16.46 -2.11
N HIS A 179 5.51 -17.73 -2.15
CA HIS A 179 5.75 -18.44 -3.41
C HIS A 179 4.56 -19.34 -3.74
N MET A 180 4.03 -19.23 -4.94
CA MET A 180 2.97 -20.11 -5.45
C MET A 180 3.59 -21.22 -6.28
N HIS A 181 3.36 -22.46 -5.88
CA HIS A 181 3.85 -23.62 -6.62
C HIS A 181 3.00 -23.87 -7.86
N VAL A 182 3.68 -24.08 -8.99
CA VAL A 182 3.06 -24.43 -10.28
C VAL A 182 3.72 -25.70 -10.81
N ASN A 183 2.93 -26.69 -11.24
CA ASN A 183 3.42 -27.88 -11.93
C ASN A 183 2.57 -28.17 -13.16
N ASP A 184 3.21 -28.56 -14.25
CA ASP A 184 2.57 -28.89 -15.54
C ASP A 184 1.56 -27.82 -16.01
N GLY A 185 1.88 -26.54 -15.77
CA GLY A 185 1.04 -25.40 -16.15
C GLY A 185 -0.21 -25.23 -15.27
N LYS A 186 -0.27 -25.86 -14.11
CA LYS A 186 -1.37 -25.76 -13.14
C LYS A 186 -0.88 -25.30 -11.76
N ILE A 187 -1.70 -24.53 -11.08
CA ILE A 187 -1.51 -24.16 -9.67
C ILE A 187 -1.70 -25.40 -8.80
N LEU A 188 -0.77 -25.60 -7.84
CA LEU A 188 -0.78 -26.75 -6.92
C LEU A 188 -1.53 -26.46 -5.62
#